data_84f6cb27c2ba10d0c5e24e75e0b184d9
#
_entry.id   84f6cb27c2ba10d0c5e24e75e0b184d9
#
_cell.length_a   1.000
_cell.length_b   1.000
_cell.length_c   1.000
_cell.angle_alpha   90.00
_cell.angle_beta   90.00
_cell.angle_gamma   90.00
#
_symmetry.space_group_name_H-M   'P 1'
#
loop_
_entity.id
_entity.type
_entity.pdbx_description
1 polymer ?
#
loop_
_entity_poly.entity_id
_entity_poly.type
_entity_poly.pdbx_seq_one_letter_code
_entity_poly.pdbx_strand_id
1 'polypeptide(L)'
;MTFNVLPLIQYWDQPDPPAVIADRMEGWSQHHPGWSYRRFDRTSAAVFIQEHYGADLHDAFLDIRLPAMQADVFRIAALQAQGGVWIDAATRCLAPLEGWLNLRQPLVLMRRAHQQHPKICNA
;
A
#
# COMPACT_ATOMS: atom_id res chain seq x y z
N MET A 1 -19.66 -13.81 -15.33
CA MET A 1 -19.32 -13.58 -13.92
C MET A 1 -18.15 -12.62 -13.85
N THR A 2 -18.34 -11.49 -13.21
CA THR A 2 -17.31 -10.47 -13.13
C THR A 2 -16.52 -10.68 -11.86
N PHE A 3 -15.21 -10.87 -11.97
CA PHE A 3 -14.34 -10.91 -10.81
C PHE A 3 -13.93 -9.48 -10.47
N ASN A 4 -14.20 -9.07 -9.24
CA ASN A 4 -13.68 -7.83 -8.74
C ASN A 4 -12.19 -8.02 -8.44
N VAL A 5 -11.36 -7.39 -9.27
CA VAL A 5 -9.93 -7.39 -9.06
C VAL A 5 -9.62 -6.39 -7.95
N LEU A 6 -9.09 -6.91 -6.83
CA LEU A 6 -8.73 -6.05 -5.71
C LEU A 6 -7.39 -5.37 -5.95
N PRO A 7 -7.29 -4.07 -5.65
CA PRO A 7 -6.00 -3.40 -5.67
C PRO A 7 -5.09 -3.89 -4.54
N LEU A 8 -3.85 -4.18 -4.88
CA LEU A 8 -2.78 -4.44 -3.92
C LEU A 8 -1.79 -3.29 -4.06
N ILE A 9 -1.63 -2.49 -3.02
CA ILE A 9 -1.01 -1.19 -3.11
C ILE A 9 0.25 -1.15 -2.26
N GLN A 10 1.36 -0.72 -2.87
CA GLN A 10 2.60 -0.46 -2.16
C GLN A 10 3.15 0.91 -2.55
N TYR A 11 3.92 1.49 -1.66
CA TYR A 11 4.50 2.82 -1.85
C TYR A 11 5.97 2.83 -1.45
N TRP A 12 6.78 3.44 -2.30
CA TRP A 12 8.15 3.82 -2.00
C TRP A 12 8.38 5.18 -2.63
N ASP A 13 8.92 6.16 -1.87
CA ASP A 13 8.96 7.55 -2.32
C ASP A 13 9.77 7.78 -3.59
N GLN A 14 10.76 6.95 -3.83
CA GLN A 14 11.61 7.03 -5.03
C GLN A 14 11.26 5.93 -6.03
N PRO A 15 11.46 6.17 -7.35
CA PRO A 15 11.15 5.17 -8.36
C PRO A 15 12.03 3.91 -8.28
N ASP A 16 13.25 4.06 -7.75
CA ASP A 16 14.21 2.96 -7.64
C ASP A 16 14.46 2.62 -6.18
N PRO A 17 13.69 1.71 -5.57
CA PRO A 17 13.95 1.30 -4.19
C PRO A 17 15.25 0.48 -4.09
N PRO A 18 15.87 0.42 -2.90
CA PRO A 18 16.99 -0.47 -2.67
C PRO A 18 16.65 -1.92 -3.03
N ALA A 19 17.66 -2.70 -3.42
CA ALA A 19 17.47 -4.06 -3.93
C ALA A 19 16.64 -4.95 -2.98
N VAL A 20 16.88 -4.88 -1.68
CA VAL A 20 16.12 -5.65 -0.69
C VAL A 20 14.63 -5.28 -0.71
N ILE A 21 14.34 -4.00 -0.80
CA ILE A 21 12.95 -3.51 -0.86
C ILE A 21 12.32 -3.91 -2.19
N ALA A 22 13.04 -3.72 -3.29
CA ALA A 22 12.55 -4.09 -4.61
C ALA A 22 12.18 -5.58 -4.70
N ASP A 23 13.02 -6.44 -4.12
CA ASP A 23 12.77 -7.88 -4.09
C ASP A 23 11.50 -8.21 -3.28
N ARG A 24 11.30 -7.55 -2.16
CA ARG A 24 10.10 -7.77 -1.33
C ARG A 24 8.84 -7.30 -2.04
N MET A 25 8.89 -6.14 -2.68
CA MET A 25 7.77 -5.62 -3.46
C MET A 25 7.43 -6.55 -4.63
N GLU A 26 8.44 -7.05 -5.33
CA GLU A 26 8.27 -8.00 -6.42
C GLU A 26 7.62 -9.30 -5.95
N GLY A 27 7.98 -9.78 -4.77
CA GLY A 27 7.37 -10.96 -4.16
C GLY A 27 5.87 -10.84 -3.99
N TRP A 28 5.39 -9.66 -3.57
CA TRP A 28 3.95 -9.41 -3.46
C TRP A 28 3.26 -9.48 -4.80
N SER A 29 3.84 -8.87 -5.83
CA SER A 29 3.29 -8.92 -7.19
C SER A 29 3.24 -10.35 -7.72
N GLN A 30 4.32 -11.11 -7.54
CA GLN A 30 4.41 -12.48 -8.05
C GLN A 30 3.43 -13.44 -7.39
N HIS A 31 3.18 -13.27 -6.08
CA HIS A 31 2.25 -14.14 -5.34
C HIS A 31 0.79 -13.77 -5.51
N HIS A 32 0.50 -12.66 -6.19
CA HIS A 32 -0.86 -12.15 -6.35
C HIS A 32 -1.18 -11.84 -7.81
N PRO A 33 -1.06 -12.83 -8.73
CA PRO A 33 -1.24 -12.56 -10.17
C PRO A 33 -2.67 -12.15 -10.54
N GLY A 34 -3.66 -12.52 -9.71
CA GLY A 34 -5.06 -12.14 -9.96
C GLY A 34 -5.43 -10.77 -9.39
N TRP A 35 -4.52 -10.08 -8.75
CA TRP A 35 -4.77 -8.79 -8.14
C TRP A 35 -4.31 -7.64 -9.06
N SER A 36 -4.91 -6.46 -8.87
CA SER A 36 -4.40 -5.25 -9.52
C SER A 36 -3.27 -4.69 -8.67
N TYR A 37 -2.05 -5.17 -8.90
CA TYR A 37 -0.88 -4.71 -8.16
C TYR A 37 -0.46 -3.33 -8.66
N ARG A 38 -0.33 -2.37 -7.73
CA ARG A 38 0.12 -1.03 -8.05
C ARG A 38 1.20 -0.59 -7.08
N ARG A 39 2.31 -0.17 -7.65
CA ARG A 39 3.41 0.44 -6.91
C ARG A 39 3.41 1.93 -7.21
N PHE A 40 3.36 2.72 -6.13
CA PHE A 40 3.41 4.17 -6.23
C PHE A 40 4.73 4.70 -5.70
N ASP A 41 5.20 5.77 -6.31
CA ASP A 41 6.25 6.62 -5.76
C ASP A 41 5.66 7.99 -5.43
N ARG A 42 6.53 8.95 -5.04
CA ARG A 42 6.08 10.29 -4.70
C ARG A 42 5.36 10.96 -5.87
N THR A 43 5.89 10.83 -7.08
CA THR A 43 5.33 11.47 -8.26
C THR A 43 3.99 10.86 -8.65
N SER A 44 3.89 9.54 -8.74
CA SER A 44 2.64 8.89 -9.14
C SER A 44 1.58 8.99 -8.05
N ALA A 45 1.98 9.01 -6.78
CA ALA A 45 1.03 9.25 -5.69
C ALA A 45 0.46 10.66 -5.76
N ALA A 46 1.29 11.67 -6.06
CA ALA A 46 0.81 13.04 -6.22
C ALA A 46 -0.20 13.16 -7.36
N VAL A 47 0.05 12.51 -8.49
CA VAL A 47 -0.90 12.47 -9.61
C VAL A 47 -2.23 11.83 -9.19
N PHE A 48 -2.16 10.71 -8.48
CA PHE A 48 -3.37 10.04 -7.96
C PHE A 48 -4.17 10.95 -7.05
N ILE A 49 -3.51 11.65 -6.13
CA ILE A 49 -4.18 12.57 -5.21
C ILE A 49 -4.82 13.73 -5.97
N GLN A 50 -4.12 14.28 -6.95
CA GLN A 50 -4.66 15.36 -7.79
C GLN A 50 -5.94 14.91 -8.48
N GLU A 51 -5.94 13.72 -9.06
CA GLU A 51 -7.09 13.20 -9.82
C GLU A 51 -8.30 12.90 -8.94
N HIS A 52 -8.08 12.43 -7.70
CA HIS A 52 -9.17 11.98 -6.83
C HIS A 52 -9.63 13.02 -5.82
N TYR A 53 -8.75 13.96 -5.43
CA TYR A 53 -9.02 14.89 -4.34
C TYR A 53 -8.79 16.36 -4.69
N GLY A 54 -8.09 16.66 -5.78
CA GLY A 54 -7.83 18.01 -6.23
C GLY A 54 -6.52 18.61 -5.75
N ALA A 55 -6.33 19.89 -6.07
CA ALA A 55 -5.06 20.59 -5.91
C ALA A 55 -4.65 20.80 -4.46
N ASP A 56 -5.60 21.07 -3.56
CA ASP A 56 -5.26 21.39 -2.17
C ASP A 56 -4.57 20.23 -1.47
N LEU A 57 -5.12 19.02 -1.58
CA LEU A 57 -4.51 17.85 -0.99
C LEU A 57 -3.21 17.47 -1.72
N HIS A 58 -3.19 17.63 -3.04
CA HIS A 58 -1.99 17.43 -3.84
C HIS A 58 -0.83 18.29 -3.32
N ASP A 59 -1.06 19.57 -3.14
CA ASP A 59 -0.03 20.50 -2.69
C ASP A 59 0.41 20.20 -1.25
N ALA A 60 -0.54 19.87 -0.38
CA ALA A 60 -0.25 19.49 1.00
C ALA A 60 0.59 18.21 1.06
N PHE A 61 0.29 17.22 0.21
CA PHE A 61 1.07 15.99 0.12
C PHE A 61 2.53 16.27 -0.28
N LEU A 62 2.73 17.12 -1.28
CA LEU A 62 4.07 17.46 -1.75
C LEU A 62 4.87 18.26 -0.72
N ASP A 63 4.20 18.98 0.18
CA ASP A 63 4.87 19.72 1.25
C ASP A 63 5.37 18.82 2.39
N ILE A 64 4.90 17.59 2.48
CA ILE A 64 5.38 16.65 3.49
C ILE A 64 6.82 16.26 3.16
N ARG A 65 7.73 16.42 4.12
CA ARG A 65 9.15 16.18 3.91
C ARG A 65 9.60 14.77 4.26
N LEU A 66 8.88 14.10 5.17
CA LEU A 66 9.25 12.76 5.62
C LEU A 66 8.57 11.70 4.76
N PRO A 67 9.32 10.81 4.10
CA PRO A 67 8.72 9.77 3.25
C PRO A 67 7.71 8.89 3.99
N ALA A 68 7.97 8.56 5.25
CA ALA A 68 7.04 7.77 6.05
C ALA A 68 5.70 8.48 6.26
N MET A 69 5.72 9.80 6.45
CA MET A 69 4.48 10.58 6.59
C MET A 69 3.74 10.70 5.27
N GLN A 70 4.46 10.85 4.17
CA GLN A 70 3.84 10.83 2.84
C GLN A 70 3.15 9.50 2.59
N ALA A 71 3.80 8.40 2.95
CA ALA A 71 3.21 7.06 2.82
C ALA A 71 1.92 6.94 3.65
N ASP A 72 1.92 7.47 4.87
CA ASP A 72 0.73 7.42 5.74
C ASP A 72 -0.44 8.19 5.14
N VAL A 73 -0.20 9.38 4.61
CA VAL A 73 -1.25 10.18 3.96
C VAL A 73 -1.75 9.49 2.70
N PHE A 74 -0.84 9.02 1.85
CA PHE A 74 -1.21 8.36 0.61
C PHE A 74 -1.99 7.07 0.85
N ARG A 75 -1.62 6.31 1.88
CA ARG A 75 -2.34 5.09 2.25
C ARG A 75 -3.81 5.36 2.48
N ILE A 76 -4.11 6.36 3.29
CA ILE A 76 -5.50 6.72 3.58
C ILE A 76 -6.21 7.19 2.31
N ALA A 77 -5.57 8.04 1.53
CA ALA A 77 -6.15 8.57 0.30
C ALA A 77 -6.43 7.46 -0.71
N ALA A 78 -5.49 6.55 -0.91
CA ALA A 78 -5.64 5.47 -1.89
C ALA A 78 -6.72 4.47 -1.46
N LEU A 79 -6.72 4.06 -0.20
CA LEU A 79 -7.70 3.10 0.30
C LEU A 79 -9.11 3.67 0.30
N GLN A 80 -9.27 4.96 0.60
CA GLN A 80 -10.58 5.60 0.55
C GLN A 80 -11.09 5.73 -0.88
N ALA A 81 -10.21 6.04 -1.83
CA ALA A 81 -10.62 6.28 -3.22
C ALA A 81 -10.95 4.98 -3.95
N GLN A 82 -10.21 3.90 -3.71
CA GLN A 82 -10.35 2.67 -4.51
C GLN A 82 -10.44 1.39 -3.70
N GLY A 83 -10.24 1.44 -2.39
CA GLY A 83 -10.19 0.24 -1.55
C GLY A 83 -8.95 -0.61 -1.82
N GLY A 84 -9.05 -1.87 -1.46
CA GLY A 84 -7.96 -2.82 -1.66
C GLY A 84 -7.16 -3.09 -0.40
N VAL A 85 -5.93 -3.54 -0.57
CA VAL A 85 -5.04 -3.88 0.53
C VAL A 85 -3.74 -3.09 0.39
N TRP A 86 -3.34 -2.44 1.47
CA TRP A 86 -2.06 -1.75 1.56
C TRP A 86 -1.05 -2.63 2.26
N ILE A 87 0.12 -2.78 1.64
CA ILE A 87 1.25 -3.50 2.22
C ILE A 87 2.46 -2.56 2.26
N ASP A 88 3.08 -2.43 3.42
CA ASP A 88 4.31 -1.65 3.54
C ASP A 88 5.42 -2.27 2.68
N ALA A 89 6.21 -1.42 2.03
CA ALA A 89 7.20 -1.85 1.05
C ALA A 89 8.23 -2.83 1.59
N ALA A 90 8.58 -2.70 2.88
CA ALA A 90 9.57 -3.56 3.52
C ALA A 90 9.00 -4.90 4.00
N THR A 91 7.71 -5.13 3.85
CA THR A 91 7.06 -6.36 4.29
C THR A 91 7.32 -7.49 3.30
N ARG A 92 7.72 -8.64 3.83
CA ARG A 92 7.99 -9.83 3.02
C ARG A 92 6.72 -10.65 2.82
N CYS A 93 6.46 -11.07 1.59
CA CYS A 93 5.35 -11.96 1.29
C CYS A 93 5.77 -13.42 1.52
N LEU A 94 5.07 -14.09 2.43
CA LEU A 94 5.31 -15.51 2.71
C LEU A 94 4.27 -16.40 2.05
N ALA A 95 3.08 -15.88 1.77
CA ALA A 95 1.99 -16.63 1.16
C ALA A 95 0.96 -15.67 0.59
N PRO A 96 0.15 -16.10 -0.41
CA PRO A 96 -0.93 -15.27 -0.93
C PRO A 96 -1.94 -14.89 0.16
N LEU A 97 -2.45 -13.66 0.08
CA LEU A 97 -3.39 -13.12 1.07
C LEU A 97 -4.69 -13.94 1.15
N GLU A 98 -5.16 -14.46 0.03
CA GLU A 98 -6.39 -15.24 -0.02
C GLU A 98 -6.37 -16.46 0.90
N GLY A 99 -5.17 -16.96 1.20
CA GLY A 99 -5.01 -18.15 2.04
C GLY A 99 -5.22 -17.91 3.53
N TRP A 100 -5.19 -16.65 3.99
CA TRP A 100 -5.23 -16.36 5.42
C TRP A 100 -5.96 -15.08 5.82
N LEU A 101 -6.37 -14.23 4.86
CA LEU A 101 -7.16 -13.03 5.14
C LEU A 101 -8.60 -13.22 4.73
N ASN A 102 -9.52 -12.73 5.56
CA ASN A 102 -10.91 -12.61 5.17
C ASN A 102 -11.11 -11.28 4.42
N LEU A 103 -11.08 -11.34 3.09
CA LEU A 103 -11.17 -10.19 2.23
C LEU A 103 -12.57 -9.56 2.16
N ARG A 104 -13.55 -10.17 2.83
CA ARG A 104 -14.92 -9.63 2.93
C ARG A 104 -15.05 -8.64 4.09
N GLN A 105 -14.07 -8.59 4.98
CA GLN A 105 -14.08 -7.64 6.09
C GLN A 105 -13.83 -6.23 5.58
N PRO A 106 -14.56 -5.22 6.07
CA PRO A 106 -14.33 -3.83 5.64
C PRO A 106 -13.02 -3.26 6.15
N LEU A 107 -12.47 -3.82 7.23
CA LEU A 107 -11.19 -3.38 7.78
C LEU A 107 -10.45 -4.57 8.38
N VAL A 108 -9.18 -4.71 8.05
CA VAL A 108 -8.31 -5.74 8.62
C VAL A 108 -7.08 -5.08 9.22
N LEU A 109 -6.81 -5.37 10.49
CA LEU A 109 -5.64 -4.90 11.21
C LEU A 109 -4.80 -6.09 11.63
N MET A 110 -3.48 -5.98 11.52
CA MET A 110 -2.58 -7.06 11.86
C MET A 110 -1.65 -6.66 13.00
N ARG A 111 -1.34 -7.64 13.85
CA ARG A 111 -0.38 -7.48 14.94
C ARG A 111 1.01 -7.91 14.49
N ARG A 112 2.01 -7.23 15.03
CA ARG A 112 3.38 -7.72 14.96
C ARG A 112 3.58 -8.77 16.04
N ALA A 113 3.87 -9.99 15.63
CA ALA A 113 3.93 -11.13 16.53
C ALA A 113 5.13 -11.13 17.47
N HIS A 114 6.22 -10.43 17.13
CA HIS A 114 7.49 -10.48 17.85
C HIS A 114 7.77 -9.26 18.73
N GLN A 115 6.78 -8.43 19.01
CA GLN A 115 6.94 -7.27 19.89
C GLN A 115 6.41 -7.57 21.28
N GLN A 116 7.11 -7.05 22.31
CA GLN A 116 6.68 -7.18 23.70
C GLN A 116 5.33 -6.50 23.94
N HIS A 117 5.10 -5.36 23.30
CA HIS A 117 3.83 -4.66 23.34
C HIS A 117 3.23 -4.70 21.93
N PRO A 118 2.17 -5.48 21.73
CA PRO A 118 1.56 -5.59 20.40
C PRO A 118 1.14 -4.23 19.86
N LYS A 119 1.53 -3.96 18.64
CA LYS A 119 1.06 -2.78 17.88
C LYS A 119 0.17 -3.25 16.76
N ILE A 120 -0.86 -2.46 16.48
CA ILE A 120 -1.70 -2.69 15.33
C ILE A 120 -0.96 -2.16 14.11
N CYS A 121 -0.71 -3.03 13.13
CA CYS A 121 -0.09 -2.66 11.87
C CYS A 121 -1.17 -2.44 10.84
N ASN A 122 -1.08 -1.34 10.11
CA ASN A 122 -1.92 -1.11 8.94
C ASN A 122 -1.32 -1.86 7.76
N ALA A 123 -2.07 -2.76 7.23
CA ALA A 123 -1.65 -3.55 6.08
C ALA A 123 -2.58 -3.31 4.91
#